data_c9d61ec274fc0c68166030ae148340a7
#
_entry.id   c9d61ec274fc0c68166030ae148340a7
#
_cell.length_a   1.000
_cell.length_b   1.000
_cell.length_c   1.000
_cell.angle_alpha   90.00
_cell.angle_beta   90.00
_cell.angle_gamma   90.00
#
_symmetry.space_group_name_H-M   'P 1'
#
loop_
_entity.id
_entity.type
_entity.pdbx_description
1 polymer ?
#
loop_
_entity_poly.entity_id
_entity_poly.type
_entity_poly.pdbx_seq_one_letter_code
_entity_poly.pdbx_strand_id
1 'polypeptide(L)'
;MKRNVKIFDGMRHNVILLLAILMMTATSCDFMRVLAGRPTSKDIETRRLEIIKAEEAALQAKLDSIRIQEEKKVADSLAAMESLVSAGVVMSGPERLGGLVEESLPSHYYVIAGAFKERKNAQKLADDAAAKGYKVSLLDCRRGMVAVGLCPSDNIAEVGSAFEALKNELFFPKDAWVLVME
;
A
#
# COMPACT_ATOMS: atom_id res chain seq x y z
N MET A 1 43.85 35.33 -76.37
CA MET A 1 42.54 34.76 -76.09
C MET A 1 42.57 33.52 -75.14
N LYS A 2 43.64 33.34 -74.32
CA LYS A 2 43.83 32.15 -73.45
C LYS A 2 43.71 32.47 -71.93
N ARG A 3 43.54 33.72 -71.52
CA ARG A 3 43.53 34.11 -70.07
C ARG A 3 42.18 34.05 -69.39
N ASN A 4 41.06 34.20 -70.17
CA ASN A 4 39.69 34.23 -69.63
C ASN A 4 39.14 32.82 -69.33
N VAL A 5 39.71 31.74 -69.95
CA VAL A 5 39.19 30.36 -69.69
C VAL A 5 39.64 29.85 -68.34
N LYS A 6 40.87 30.17 -67.85
CA LYS A 6 41.30 29.74 -66.52
C LYS A 6 40.59 30.38 -65.34
N ILE A 7 40.09 31.62 -65.52
CA ILE A 7 39.30 32.31 -64.45
C ILE A 7 37.93 31.70 -64.35
N PHE A 8 37.34 31.31 -65.49
CA PHE A 8 36.03 30.64 -65.49
C PHE A 8 36.04 29.21 -64.89
N ASP A 9 37.14 28.45 -65.12
CA ASP A 9 37.28 27.12 -64.55
C ASP A 9 37.50 27.16 -63.04
N GLY A 10 38.29 28.12 -62.53
CA GLY A 10 38.45 28.34 -61.09
C GLY A 10 37.15 28.72 -60.39
N MET A 11 36.35 29.59 -61.04
CA MET A 11 35.05 29.99 -60.44
C MET A 11 34.03 28.87 -60.47
N ARG A 12 34.05 28.02 -61.50
CA ARG A 12 33.20 26.79 -61.54
C ARG A 12 33.55 25.77 -60.45
N HIS A 13 34.84 25.56 -60.20
CA HIS A 13 35.32 24.69 -59.14
C HIS A 13 34.89 25.20 -57.75
N ASN A 14 35.04 26.48 -57.48
CA ASN A 14 34.64 27.07 -56.22
C ASN A 14 33.11 27.04 -56.03
N VAL A 15 32.31 27.23 -57.07
CA VAL A 15 30.85 27.10 -57.01
C VAL A 15 30.43 25.67 -56.78
N ILE A 16 31.08 24.68 -57.43
CA ILE A 16 30.82 23.26 -57.22
C ILE A 16 31.18 22.85 -55.77
N LEU A 17 32.31 23.36 -55.26
CA LEU A 17 32.76 23.08 -53.88
C LEU A 17 31.82 23.69 -52.83
N LEU A 18 31.32 24.92 -53.07
CA LEU A 18 30.28 25.57 -52.25
C LEU A 18 28.96 24.79 -52.27
N LEU A 19 28.52 24.33 -53.44
CA LEU A 19 27.37 23.50 -53.61
C LEU A 19 27.49 22.15 -52.90
N ALA A 20 28.66 21.51 -52.95
CA ALA A 20 28.94 20.25 -52.25
C ALA A 20 28.90 20.44 -50.71
N ILE A 21 29.50 21.53 -50.21
CA ILE A 21 29.44 21.87 -48.77
C ILE A 21 28.00 22.15 -48.35
N LEU A 22 27.22 22.87 -49.13
CA LEU A 22 25.82 23.16 -48.86
C LEU A 22 24.97 21.88 -48.85
N MET A 23 25.22 20.95 -49.77
CA MET A 23 24.58 19.62 -49.77
C MET A 23 24.96 18.77 -48.57
N MET A 24 26.21 18.79 -48.10
CA MET A 24 26.63 18.08 -46.89
C MET A 24 25.98 18.63 -45.61
N THR A 25 25.79 19.95 -45.51
CA THR A 25 25.13 20.55 -44.36
C THR A 25 23.59 20.33 -44.36
N ALA A 26 23.00 20.21 -45.54
CA ALA A 26 21.55 19.97 -45.69
C ALA A 26 21.13 18.52 -45.35
N THR A 27 22.07 17.57 -45.30
CA THR A 27 21.77 16.16 -44.96
C THR A 27 21.70 15.90 -43.47
N SER A 28 21.99 16.88 -42.58
CA SER A 28 21.78 16.74 -41.14
C SER A 28 20.29 16.67 -40.86
N CYS A 29 19.81 15.55 -40.33
CA CYS A 29 18.43 15.35 -39.94
C CYS A 29 17.89 16.45 -39.00
N ASP A 30 18.76 17.04 -38.18
CA ASP A 30 18.40 18.13 -37.26
C ASP A 30 18.22 19.46 -37.98
N PHE A 31 19.01 19.75 -39.07
CA PHE A 31 18.85 20.96 -39.87
C PHE A 31 17.46 21.00 -40.55
N MET A 32 17.04 19.88 -41.13
CA MET A 32 15.71 19.78 -41.76
C MET A 32 14.56 19.89 -40.72
N ARG A 33 14.78 19.41 -39.48
CA ARG A 33 13.82 19.54 -38.40
C ARG A 33 13.65 20.99 -37.95
N VAL A 34 14.75 21.72 -37.76
CA VAL A 34 14.72 23.15 -37.41
C VAL A 34 14.01 23.97 -38.48
N LEU A 35 14.31 23.69 -39.75
CA LEU A 35 13.67 24.38 -40.89
C LEU A 35 12.15 24.12 -40.94
N ALA A 36 11.72 22.94 -40.53
CA ALA A 36 10.33 22.54 -40.45
C ALA A 36 9.62 22.95 -39.13
N GLY A 37 10.27 23.74 -38.27
CA GLY A 37 9.73 24.15 -36.95
C GLY A 37 9.53 22.99 -35.97
N ARG A 38 10.21 21.86 -36.18
CA ARG A 38 10.11 20.67 -35.32
C ARG A 38 11.26 20.64 -34.31
N PRO A 39 11.03 20.07 -33.11
CA PRO A 39 12.08 19.97 -32.09
C PRO A 39 13.27 19.15 -32.59
N THR A 40 14.47 19.57 -32.21
CA THR A 40 15.71 18.87 -32.52
C THR A 40 15.80 17.55 -31.76
N SER A 41 16.72 16.68 -32.18
CA SER A 41 16.99 15.40 -31.46
C SER A 41 17.38 15.64 -30.00
N LYS A 42 18.14 16.71 -29.73
CA LYS A 42 18.54 17.10 -28.37
C LYS A 42 17.33 17.57 -27.52
N ASP A 43 16.41 18.34 -28.12
CA ASP A 43 15.20 18.79 -27.40
C ASP A 43 14.28 17.62 -27.04
N ILE A 44 14.21 16.61 -27.91
CA ILE A 44 13.46 15.38 -27.62
C ILE A 44 14.11 14.58 -26.50
N GLU A 45 15.43 14.48 -26.48
CA GLU A 45 16.19 13.75 -25.46
C GLU A 45 16.07 14.46 -24.10
N THR A 46 16.22 15.78 -24.06
CA THR A 46 16.03 16.54 -22.81
C THR A 46 14.61 16.41 -22.26
N ARG A 47 13.58 16.50 -23.08
CA ARG A 47 12.20 16.27 -22.65
C ARG A 47 11.96 14.85 -22.15
N ARG A 48 12.56 13.84 -22.79
CA ARG A 48 12.49 12.45 -22.30
C ARG A 48 13.11 12.31 -20.92
N LEU A 49 14.29 12.90 -20.71
CA LEU A 49 14.98 12.88 -19.41
C LEU A 49 14.17 13.62 -18.34
N GLU A 50 13.52 14.73 -18.68
CA GLU A 50 12.63 15.45 -17.76
C GLU A 50 11.41 14.61 -17.36
N ILE A 51 10.79 13.92 -18.34
CA ILE A 51 9.65 13.04 -18.08
C ILE A 51 10.07 11.89 -17.17
N ILE A 52 11.19 11.22 -17.47
CA ILE A 52 11.71 10.11 -16.65
C ILE A 52 11.98 10.58 -15.22
N LYS A 53 12.64 11.72 -15.04
CA LYS A 53 12.90 12.29 -13.73
C LYS A 53 11.61 12.66 -12.98
N ALA A 54 10.62 13.16 -13.68
CA ALA A 54 9.31 13.48 -13.08
C ALA A 54 8.56 12.21 -12.65
N GLU A 55 8.62 11.14 -13.47
CA GLU A 55 8.03 9.84 -13.13
C GLU A 55 8.74 9.19 -11.94
N GLU A 56 10.08 9.21 -11.92
CA GLU A 56 10.87 8.71 -10.79
C GLU A 56 10.56 9.47 -9.51
N ALA A 57 10.48 10.81 -9.56
CA ALA A 57 10.13 11.62 -8.41
C ALA A 57 8.69 11.34 -7.91
N ALA A 58 7.74 11.15 -8.84
CA ALA A 58 6.36 10.81 -8.50
C ALA A 58 6.26 9.41 -7.87
N LEU A 59 7.03 8.44 -8.38
CA LEU A 59 7.10 7.09 -7.81
C LEU A 59 7.71 7.12 -6.41
N GLN A 60 8.83 7.85 -6.24
CA GLN A 60 9.46 8.02 -4.93
C GLN A 60 8.50 8.63 -3.91
N ALA A 61 7.78 9.69 -4.28
CA ALA A 61 6.80 10.32 -3.42
C ALA A 61 5.67 9.37 -3.01
N LYS A 62 5.21 8.48 -3.93
CA LYS A 62 4.24 7.43 -3.60
C LYS A 62 4.80 6.41 -2.61
N LEU A 63 6.02 5.93 -2.82
CA LEU A 63 6.67 4.99 -1.92
C LEU A 63 6.86 5.59 -0.52
N ASP A 64 7.30 6.84 -0.43
CA ASP A 64 7.46 7.54 0.83
C ASP A 64 6.12 7.73 1.55
N SER A 65 5.04 8.04 0.82
CA SER A 65 3.71 8.16 1.40
C SER A 65 3.17 6.83 1.96
N ILE A 66 3.40 5.72 1.24
CA ILE A 66 3.03 4.37 1.70
C ILE A 66 3.82 4.03 2.97
N ARG A 67 5.14 4.26 2.97
CA ARG A 67 5.99 3.98 4.14
C ARG A 67 5.54 4.76 5.37
N ILE A 68 5.26 6.05 5.24
CA ILE A 68 4.76 6.88 6.33
C ILE A 68 3.42 6.37 6.86
N GLN A 69 2.52 5.92 5.96
CA GLN A 69 1.24 5.34 6.38
C GLN A 69 1.41 4.01 7.11
N GLU A 70 2.34 3.16 6.67
CA GLU A 70 2.64 1.90 7.35
C GLU A 70 3.28 2.14 8.72
N GLU A 71 4.26 3.02 8.82
CA GLU A 71 4.89 3.40 10.08
C GLU A 71 3.85 3.96 11.07
N LYS A 72 2.93 4.80 10.59
CA LYS A 72 1.84 5.31 11.41
C LYS A 72 0.90 4.22 11.89
N LYS A 73 0.49 3.28 11.02
CA LYS A 73 -0.36 2.14 11.41
C LYS A 73 0.30 1.28 12.49
N VAL A 74 1.60 1.01 12.35
CA VAL A 74 2.36 0.25 13.34
C VAL A 74 2.43 1.01 14.67
N ALA A 75 2.70 2.31 14.64
CA ALA A 75 2.74 3.14 15.85
C ALA A 75 1.38 3.20 16.55
N ASP A 76 0.28 3.41 15.80
CA ASP A 76 -1.08 3.43 16.31
C ASP A 76 -1.46 2.06 16.91
N SER A 77 -1.03 0.95 16.28
CA SER A 77 -1.26 -0.41 16.78
C SER A 77 -0.51 -0.67 18.09
N LEU A 78 0.75 -0.25 18.19
CA LEU A 78 1.55 -0.38 19.41
C LEU A 78 0.96 0.44 20.55
N ALA A 79 0.57 1.68 20.30
CA ALA A 79 -0.07 2.53 21.29
C ALA A 79 -1.40 1.95 21.80
N ALA A 80 -2.21 1.37 20.90
CA ALA A 80 -3.46 0.71 21.28
C ALA A 80 -3.21 -0.55 22.12
N MET A 81 -2.20 -1.34 21.76
CA MET A 81 -1.78 -2.53 22.52
C MET A 81 -1.31 -2.16 23.93
N GLU A 82 -0.48 -1.14 24.07
CA GLU A 82 -0.01 -0.63 25.34
C GLU A 82 -1.17 -0.10 26.21
N SER A 83 -2.13 0.60 25.59
CA SER A 83 -3.35 1.07 26.26
C SER A 83 -4.18 -0.09 26.82
N LEU A 84 -4.40 -1.17 26.04
CA LEU A 84 -5.11 -2.37 26.50
C LEU A 84 -4.40 -3.06 27.65
N VAL A 85 -3.09 -3.24 27.56
CA VAL A 85 -2.26 -3.85 28.62
C VAL A 85 -2.31 -3.00 29.90
N SER A 86 -2.19 -1.68 29.78
CA SER A 86 -2.28 -0.76 30.94
C SER A 86 -3.67 -0.75 31.58
N ALA A 87 -4.71 -0.99 30.80
CA ALA A 87 -6.08 -1.19 31.28
C ALA A 87 -6.32 -2.58 31.90
N GLY A 88 -5.28 -3.42 32.00
CA GLY A 88 -5.35 -4.76 32.58
C GLY A 88 -6.01 -5.81 31.67
N VAL A 89 -6.16 -5.53 30.39
CA VAL A 89 -6.71 -6.49 29.44
C VAL A 89 -5.64 -7.54 29.11
N VAL A 90 -6.00 -8.81 29.32
CA VAL A 90 -5.11 -9.92 28.96
C VAL A 90 -5.22 -10.17 27.47
N MET A 91 -4.07 -10.29 26.80
CA MET A 91 -3.97 -10.70 25.40
C MET A 91 -3.27 -12.05 25.35
N SER A 92 -3.80 -13.00 24.60
CA SER A 92 -3.26 -14.35 24.51
C SER A 92 -3.63 -15.00 23.19
N GLY A 93 -2.84 -15.98 22.79
CA GLY A 93 -3.11 -16.81 21.62
C GLY A 93 -4.18 -17.88 21.85
N PRO A 94 -4.44 -18.71 20.83
CA PRO A 94 -5.46 -19.78 20.88
C PRO A 94 -5.12 -20.88 21.90
N GLU A 95 -3.88 -20.98 22.37
CA GLU A 95 -3.44 -21.95 23.39
C GLU A 95 -4.20 -21.79 24.71
N ARG A 96 -4.63 -20.59 25.07
CA ARG A 96 -5.46 -20.31 26.26
C ARG A 96 -6.82 -21.00 26.21
N LEU A 97 -7.35 -21.23 25.01
CA LEU A 97 -8.58 -22.01 24.77
C LEU A 97 -8.30 -23.51 24.60
N GLY A 98 -7.04 -23.92 24.69
CA GLY A 98 -6.60 -25.29 24.39
C GLY A 98 -6.45 -25.57 22.90
N GLY A 99 -6.33 -24.51 22.09
CA GLY A 99 -6.26 -24.53 20.63
C GLY A 99 -7.64 -24.47 19.97
N LEU A 100 -7.68 -23.91 18.78
CA LEU A 100 -8.87 -23.85 17.94
C LEU A 100 -8.89 -25.03 16.96
N VAL A 101 -10.09 -25.42 16.52
CA VAL A 101 -10.30 -26.43 15.48
C VAL A 101 -9.88 -25.85 14.12
N GLU A 102 -10.30 -24.61 13.87
CA GLU A 102 -9.86 -23.86 12.68
C GLU A 102 -8.53 -23.17 12.98
N GLU A 103 -7.51 -23.48 12.17
CA GLU A 103 -6.17 -22.91 12.30
C GLU A 103 -6.07 -21.49 11.76
N SER A 104 -6.97 -21.11 10.86
CA SER A 104 -7.03 -19.77 10.25
C SER A 104 -8.41 -19.16 10.44
N LEU A 105 -8.47 -18.07 11.18
CA LEU A 105 -9.67 -17.26 11.35
C LEU A 105 -9.64 -16.05 10.39
N PRO A 106 -10.82 -15.51 10.03
CA PRO A 106 -10.90 -14.37 9.10
C PRO A 106 -10.33 -13.05 9.65
N SER A 107 -10.06 -12.95 10.93
CA SER A 107 -9.49 -11.75 11.57
C SER A 107 -8.40 -12.11 12.58
N HIS A 108 -7.48 -11.19 12.82
CA HIS A 108 -6.35 -11.40 13.74
C HIS A 108 -6.72 -11.23 15.21
N TYR A 109 -7.74 -10.43 15.53
CA TYR A 109 -8.11 -10.12 16.89
C TYR A 109 -9.59 -10.36 17.15
N TYR A 110 -9.90 -10.92 18.34
CA TYR A 110 -11.26 -11.16 18.83
C TYR A 110 -11.33 -10.84 20.32
N VAL A 111 -12.40 -10.21 20.77
CA VAL A 111 -12.72 -10.09 22.20
C VAL A 111 -13.41 -11.37 22.66
N ILE A 112 -12.77 -12.17 23.48
CA ILE A 112 -13.34 -13.40 24.01
C ILE A 112 -14.17 -13.07 25.24
N ALA A 113 -15.49 -13.22 25.10
CA ALA A 113 -16.44 -13.02 26.19
C ALA A 113 -16.67 -14.28 27.05
N GLY A 114 -16.29 -15.46 26.55
CA GLY A 114 -16.38 -16.69 27.32
C GLY A 114 -16.15 -17.92 26.48
N ALA A 115 -15.90 -19.06 27.16
CA ALA A 115 -15.80 -20.36 26.52
C ALA A 115 -16.68 -21.37 27.29
N PHE A 116 -17.51 -22.09 26.57
CA PHE A 116 -18.57 -22.92 27.10
C PHE A 116 -18.41 -24.36 26.65
N LYS A 117 -18.71 -25.33 27.55
CA LYS A 117 -18.78 -26.74 27.17
C LYS A 117 -20.01 -27.04 26.33
N GLU A 118 -21.16 -26.36 26.65
CA GLU A 118 -22.38 -26.52 25.92
C GLU A 118 -22.54 -25.41 24.89
N ARG A 119 -22.64 -25.79 23.61
CA ARG A 119 -22.85 -24.86 22.50
C ARG A 119 -24.08 -23.96 22.67
N LYS A 120 -25.10 -24.47 23.34
CA LYS A 120 -26.34 -23.71 23.63
C LYS A 120 -26.07 -22.47 24.48
N ASN A 121 -25.16 -22.57 25.46
CA ASN A 121 -24.79 -21.43 26.30
C ASN A 121 -23.95 -20.41 25.53
N ALA A 122 -23.05 -20.89 24.69
CA ALA A 122 -22.30 -20.02 23.78
C ALA A 122 -23.24 -19.29 22.81
N GLN A 123 -24.21 -19.99 22.25
CA GLN A 123 -25.19 -19.41 21.33
C GLN A 123 -26.03 -18.32 22.00
N LYS A 124 -26.48 -18.56 23.24
CA LYS A 124 -27.25 -17.57 24.00
C LYS A 124 -26.48 -16.27 24.20
N LEU A 125 -25.21 -16.35 24.59
CA LEU A 125 -24.36 -15.17 24.74
C LEU A 125 -24.10 -14.49 23.37
N ALA A 126 -23.94 -15.28 22.31
CA ALA A 126 -23.79 -14.78 20.96
C ALA A 126 -25.04 -14.00 20.50
N ASP A 127 -26.21 -14.54 20.76
CA ASP A 127 -27.52 -13.91 20.42
C ASP A 127 -27.71 -12.61 21.20
N ASP A 128 -27.41 -12.61 22.51
CA ASP A 128 -27.48 -11.42 23.36
C ASP A 128 -26.56 -10.29 22.83
N ALA A 129 -25.33 -10.63 22.43
CA ALA A 129 -24.40 -9.67 21.85
C ALA A 129 -24.84 -9.19 20.45
N ALA A 130 -25.32 -10.11 19.61
CA ALA A 130 -25.79 -9.78 18.27
C ALA A 130 -27.04 -8.86 18.32
N ALA A 131 -27.93 -9.06 19.30
CA ALA A 131 -29.12 -8.21 19.53
C ALA A 131 -28.74 -6.75 19.89
N LYS A 132 -27.53 -6.54 20.40
CA LYS A 132 -26.92 -5.22 20.65
C LYS A 132 -26.16 -4.63 19.47
N GLY A 133 -26.07 -5.38 18.37
CA GLY A 133 -25.39 -4.95 17.13
C GLY A 133 -23.92 -5.29 17.06
N TYR A 134 -23.37 -6.06 17.99
CA TYR A 134 -22.00 -6.51 17.94
C TYR A 134 -21.82 -7.66 16.94
N LYS A 135 -20.69 -7.66 16.21
CA LYS A 135 -20.31 -8.81 15.37
C LYS A 135 -19.85 -9.94 16.27
N VAL A 136 -20.35 -11.14 16.01
CA VAL A 136 -20.09 -12.33 16.84
C VAL A 136 -19.54 -13.45 15.98
N SER A 137 -18.56 -14.20 16.51
CA SER A 137 -18.02 -15.41 15.95
C SER A 137 -18.01 -16.52 17.01
N LEU A 138 -18.54 -17.69 16.68
CA LEU A 138 -18.43 -18.88 17.51
C LEU A 138 -17.19 -19.64 17.10
N LEU A 139 -16.25 -19.83 18.03
CA LEU A 139 -14.96 -20.43 17.81
C LEU A 139 -14.93 -21.83 18.44
N ASP A 140 -14.87 -22.87 17.63
CA ASP A 140 -14.79 -24.23 18.11
C ASP A 140 -13.37 -24.55 18.59
N CYS A 141 -13.26 -24.97 19.86
CA CYS A 141 -11.98 -25.29 20.51
C CYS A 141 -11.70 -26.81 20.46
N ARG A 142 -10.43 -27.20 20.32
CA ARG A 142 -10.00 -28.62 20.25
C ARG A 142 -10.40 -29.45 21.46
N ARG A 143 -10.65 -28.80 22.61
CA ARG A 143 -11.09 -29.47 23.86
C ARG A 143 -12.63 -29.62 23.95
N GLY A 144 -13.35 -29.46 22.84
CA GLY A 144 -14.81 -29.61 22.81
C GLY A 144 -15.57 -28.45 23.47
N MET A 145 -14.91 -27.32 23.68
CA MET A 145 -15.55 -26.06 24.10
C MET A 145 -15.86 -25.19 22.88
N VAL A 146 -16.80 -24.27 23.07
CA VAL A 146 -17.10 -23.23 22.09
C VAL A 146 -16.85 -21.87 22.75
N ALA A 147 -15.92 -21.10 22.20
CA ALA A 147 -15.66 -19.73 22.65
C ALA A 147 -16.51 -18.73 21.85
N VAL A 148 -16.94 -17.66 22.53
CA VAL A 148 -17.65 -16.56 21.91
C VAL A 148 -16.68 -15.40 21.70
N GLY A 149 -16.31 -15.18 20.44
CA GLY A 149 -15.50 -14.07 20.00
C GLY A 149 -16.36 -12.92 19.52
N LEU A 150 -16.14 -11.74 20.04
CA LEU A 150 -16.85 -10.52 19.69
C LEU A 150 -15.93 -9.57 18.91
N CYS A 151 -16.51 -8.73 18.06
CA CYS A 151 -15.86 -7.65 17.35
C CYS A 151 -14.58 -8.09 16.62
N PRO A 152 -14.64 -9.07 15.71
CA PRO A 152 -13.50 -9.49 14.91
C PRO A 152 -12.91 -8.32 14.12
N SER A 153 -11.61 -8.08 14.20
CA SER A 153 -10.90 -7.04 13.46
C SER A 153 -9.42 -7.40 13.25
N ASP A 154 -8.82 -6.84 12.19
CA ASP A 154 -7.38 -6.89 11.96
C ASP A 154 -6.66 -5.67 12.55
N ASN A 155 -7.40 -4.76 13.16
CA ASN A 155 -6.88 -3.55 13.78
C ASN A 155 -7.08 -3.57 15.31
N ILE A 156 -5.98 -3.65 16.05
CA ILE A 156 -6.02 -3.71 17.51
C ILE A 156 -6.64 -2.45 18.15
N ALA A 157 -6.55 -1.29 17.51
CA ALA A 157 -7.16 -0.06 18.01
C ALA A 157 -8.70 -0.13 17.96
N GLU A 158 -9.27 -0.77 16.93
CA GLU A 158 -10.70 -1.03 16.83
C GLU A 158 -11.16 -2.00 17.92
N VAL A 159 -10.37 -3.06 18.15
CA VAL A 159 -10.65 -4.03 19.21
C VAL A 159 -10.58 -3.39 20.59
N GLY A 160 -9.62 -2.50 20.83
CA GLY A 160 -9.51 -1.71 22.06
C GLY A 160 -10.75 -0.86 22.30
N SER A 161 -11.18 -0.13 21.29
CA SER A 161 -12.40 0.69 21.37
C SER A 161 -13.65 -0.16 21.60
N ALA A 162 -13.75 -1.30 20.92
CA ALA A 162 -14.84 -2.26 21.11
C ALA A 162 -14.84 -2.87 22.51
N PHE A 163 -13.66 -3.20 23.04
CA PHE A 163 -13.52 -3.74 24.39
C PHE A 163 -14.01 -2.76 25.46
N GLU A 164 -13.64 -1.47 25.32
CA GLU A 164 -14.12 -0.43 26.25
C GLU A 164 -15.66 -0.22 26.14
N ALA A 165 -16.22 -0.29 24.95
CA ALA A 165 -17.67 -0.23 24.77
C ALA A 165 -18.37 -1.44 25.42
N LEU A 166 -17.81 -2.65 25.22
CA LEU A 166 -18.35 -3.90 25.77
C LEU A 166 -18.32 -3.95 27.30
N LYS A 167 -17.38 -3.30 27.97
CA LYS A 167 -17.31 -3.23 29.44
C LYS A 167 -18.58 -2.67 30.06
N ASN A 168 -19.36 -1.85 29.35
CA ASN A 168 -20.59 -1.24 29.81
C ASN A 168 -21.81 -2.14 29.60
N GLU A 169 -21.66 -3.27 28.92
CA GLU A 169 -22.76 -4.19 28.62
C GLU A 169 -22.95 -5.21 29.75
N LEU A 170 -24.21 -5.47 30.11
CA LEU A 170 -24.56 -6.38 31.22
C LEU A 170 -24.17 -7.85 30.96
N PHE A 171 -24.11 -8.26 29.69
CA PHE A 171 -23.73 -9.61 29.32
C PHE A 171 -22.20 -9.82 29.30
N PHE A 172 -21.42 -8.73 29.39
CA PHE A 172 -19.98 -8.80 29.20
C PHE A 172 -19.26 -9.19 30.51
N PRO A 173 -18.49 -10.27 30.54
CA PRO A 173 -17.82 -10.76 31.73
C PRO A 173 -16.60 -9.91 32.08
N LYS A 174 -16.27 -9.88 33.39
CA LYS A 174 -15.08 -9.14 33.87
C LYS A 174 -13.75 -9.78 33.51
N ASP A 175 -13.74 -11.07 33.19
CA ASP A 175 -12.60 -11.87 32.82
C ASP A 175 -12.42 -12.02 31.30
N ALA A 176 -13.12 -11.19 30.54
CA ALA A 176 -12.95 -11.10 29.10
C ALA A 176 -11.49 -10.73 28.74
N TRP A 177 -11.03 -11.21 27.61
CA TRP A 177 -9.67 -11.03 27.14
C TRP A 177 -9.62 -10.95 25.61
N VAL A 178 -8.49 -10.57 25.06
CA VAL A 178 -8.30 -10.45 23.59
C VAL A 178 -7.53 -11.65 23.08
N LEU A 179 -8.15 -12.38 22.15
CA LEU A 179 -7.49 -13.43 21.37
C LEU A 179 -6.69 -12.79 20.27
N VAL A 180 -5.42 -13.20 20.14
CA VAL A 180 -4.52 -12.78 19.08
C VAL A 180 -4.20 -14.01 18.22
N MET A 181 -4.48 -13.92 16.92
CA MET A 181 -4.13 -14.94 15.94
C MET A 181 -2.85 -14.49 15.20
N GLU A 182 -1.93 -15.41 15.01
CA GLU A 182 -0.71 -15.20 14.20
C GLU A 182 -0.96 -15.39 12.70
#